data_53641e8c2af9edf60b27ee4464103e89
#
_entry.id   53641e8c2af9edf60b27ee4464103e89
#
_cell.length_a   1.000
_cell.length_b   1.000
_cell.length_c   1.000
_cell.angle_alpha   90.00
_cell.angle_beta   90.00
_cell.angle_gamma   90.00
#
_symmetry.space_group_name_H-M   'P 1'
#
loop_
_entity.id
_entity.type
_entity.pdbx_description
1 polymer ?
#
loop_
_entity_poly.entity_id
_entity_poly.type
_entity_poly.pdbx_seq_one_letter_code
_entity_poly.pdbx_strand_id
1 'polypeptide(L)'
;MSVPVAPFSHLSTLWVQVTGTWCNLQCVHCINSSGPTDPWLKSLDTETVKRHVMEAEALGVKEIYFTGGEPFLHQDILELLACSLRVAPSTVLTNGTRITEKTADALAALAGESLYSLELRVSVDDIDPEANDRIRGKGAFDKAIRAIRLLHARGLLPILTATEILQGDGPEGNGMYQRFRDLLASVGVTKPRVKIIPVFPAGRLAQEGGGPPDPG
;
A
#
# COMPACT_ATOMS: atom_id res chain seq x y z
N MET A 1 -6.39 -36.29 7.86
CA MET A 1 -6.65 -35.15 8.80
C MET A 1 -7.71 -34.30 8.15
N SER A 2 -8.83 -34.00 8.82
CA SER A 2 -9.85 -33.09 8.30
C SER A 2 -9.32 -31.65 8.34
N VAL A 3 -9.48 -30.92 7.25
CA VAL A 3 -9.17 -29.49 7.21
C VAL A 3 -10.13 -28.77 8.14
N PRO A 4 -9.65 -27.91 9.06
CA PRO A 4 -10.54 -27.11 9.90
C PRO A 4 -11.40 -26.19 9.02
N VAL A 5 -12.69 -26.20 9.24
CA VAL A 5 -13.67 -25.37 8.53
C VAL A 5 -14.22 -24.33 9.51
N ALA A 6 -14.06 -23.05 9.17
CA ALA A 6 -14.70 -21.95 9.89
C ALA A 6 -15.87 -21.40 9.06
N PRO A 7 -17.03 -21.13 9.65
CA PRO A 7 -18.13 -20.53 8.90
C PRO A 7 -17.80 -19.09 8.52
N PHE A 8 -18.04 -18.73 7.26
CA PHE A 8 -17.96 -17.34 6.80
C PHE A 8 -19.25 -16.63 7.22
N SER A 9 -19.17 -15.77 8.21
CA SER A 9 -20.36 -15.11 8.79
C SER A 9 -20.62 -13.72 8.20
N HIS A 10 -19.58 -13.00 7.80
CA HIS A 10 -19.68 -11.65 7.21
C HIS A 10 -18.35 -11.27 6.52
N LEU A 11 -18.42 -10.32 5.60
CA LEU A 11 -17.25 -9.73 4.97
C LEU A 11 -16.76 -8.55 5.82
N SER A 12 -15.63 -8.71 6.52
CA SER A 12 -15.05 -7.60 7.30
C SER A 12 -14.19 -6.67 6.44
N THR A 13 -13.38 -7.23 5.58
CA THR A 13 -12.38 -6.48 4.80
C THR A 13 -12.38 -6.95 3.36
N LEU A 14 -12.45 -5.99 2.43
CA LEU A 14 -12.26 -6.23 1.00
C LEU A 14 -10.87 -5.74 0.58
N TRP A 15 -10.06 -6.61 -0.02
CA TRP A 15 -8.78 -6.26 -0.65
C TRP A 15 -8.92 -6.29 -2.16
N VAL A 16 -8.61 -5.18 -2.81
CA VAL A 16 -8.70 -5.03 -4.27
C VAL A 16 -7.33 -4.75 -4.85
N GLN A 17 -6.80 -5.68 -5.64
CA GLN A 17 -5.55 -5.50 -6.38
C GLN A 17 -5.84 -4.83 -7.73
N VAL A 18 -6.11 -3.51 -7.71
CA VAL A 18 -6.62 -2.78 -8.87
C VAL A 18 -5.72 -2.82 -10.11
N THR A 19 -4.41 -2.88 -9.90
CA THR A 19 -3.41 -2.98 -10.99
C THR A 19 -2.88 -4.41 -11.18
N GLY A 20 -3.53 -5.40 -10.56
CA GLY A 20 -2.98 -6.75 -10.52
C GLY A 20 -1.55 -6.73 -9.99
N THR A 21 -0.60 -7.27 -10.75
CA THR A 21 0.83 -7.23 -10.40
C THR A 21 1.63 -6.20 -11.21
N TRP A 22 0.97 -5.27 -11.90
CA TRP A 22 1.65 -4.19 -12.59
C TRP A 22 2.12 -3.11 -11.62
N CYS A 23 3.43 -2.87 -11.57
CA CYS A 23 4.09 -1.91 -10.71
C CYS A 23 5.22 -1.21 -11.45
N ASN A 24 5.48 0.04 -11.16
CA ASN A 24 6.62 0.77 -11.71
C ASN A 24 7.93 0.53 -10.92
N LEU A 25 7.90 -0.25 -9.85
CA LEU A 25 9.06 -0.71 -9.07
C LEU A 25 9.17 -2.24 -9.11
N GLN A 26 10.35 -2.75 -8.76
CA GLN A 26 10.63 -4.19 -8.69
C GLN A 26 11.33 -4.52 -7.36
N CYS A 27 10.62 -4.26 -6.24
CA CYS A 27 11.17 -4.44 -4.89
C CYS A 27 11.60 -5.88 -4.64
N VAL A 28 12.74 -6.07 -3.95
CA VAL A 28 13.33 -7.40 -3.69
C VAL A 28 12.44 -8.29 -2.82
N HIS A 29 11.61 -7.71 -1.96
CA HIS A 29 10.72 -8.42 -1.01
C HIS A 29 9.26 -8.43 -1.45
N CYS A 30 8.95 -8.11 -2.71
CA CYS A 30 7.59 -8.00 -3.16
C CYS A 30 6.83 -9.33 -3.04
N ILE A 31 5.81 -9.37 -2.17
CA ILE A 31 5.01 -10.56 -1.90
C ILE A 31 4.22 -11.01 -3.14
N ASN A 32 3.85 -10.08 -4.02
CA ASN A 32 3.10 -10.36 -5.25
C ASN A 32 4.01 -10.52 -6.48
N SER A 33 5.33 -10.47 -6.31
CA SER A 33 6.30 -10.48 -7.42
C SER A 33 6.01 -9.42 -8.50
N SER A 34 5.41 -8.28 -8.11
CA SER A 34 5.01 -7.20 -9.00
C SER A 34 6.21 -6.52 -9.67
N GLY A 35 6.01 -6.05 -10.90
CA GLY A 35 7.07 -5.38 -11.66
C GLY A 35 6.54 -4.57 -12.84
N PRO A 36 7.43 -3.88 -13.57
CA PRO A 36 7.06 -3.01 -14.69
C PRO A 36 6.75 -3.77 -15.98
N THR A 37 7.18 -5.02 -16.08
CA THR A 37 7.00 -5.87 -17.26
C THR A 37 6.26 -7.15 -16.90
N ASP A 38 5.47 -7.65 -17.84
CA ASP A 38 4.77 -8.95 -17.78
C ASP A 38 4.03 -9.22 -16.45
N PRO A 39 3.04 -8.41 -16.09
CA PRO A 39 2.24 -8.68 -14.92
C PRO A 39 1.48 -9.99 -15.10
N TRP A 40 1.69 -10.95 -14.18
CA TRP A 40 1.00 -12.24 -14.22
C TRP A 40 -0.47 -12.14 -13.80
N LEU A 41 -0.86 -11.09 -13.04
CA LEU A 41 -2.24 -10.67 -12.84
C LEU A 41 -2.46 -9.35 -13.57
N LYS A 42 -3.51 -9.28 -14.38
CA LYS A 42 -3.89 -8.08 -15.12
C LYS A 42 -4.58 -7.07 -14.20
N SER A 43 -4.53 -5.79 -14.59
CA SER A 43 -5.33 -4.75 -13.95
C SER A 43 -6.82 -5.04 -14.12
N LEU A 44 -7.60 -4.74 -13.09
CA LEU A 44 -9.05 -4.78 -13.14
C LEU A 44 -9.56 -3.54 -13.88
N ASP A 45 -10.65 -3.67 -14.59
CA ASP A 45 -11.36 -2.51 -15.13
C ASP A 45 -12.19 -1.81 -14.05
N THR A 46 -12.49 -0.55 -14.28
CA THR A 46 -13.18 0.33 -13.34
C THR A 46 -14.56 -0.21 -12.93
N GLU A 47 -15.34 -0.72 -13.89
CA GLU A 47 -16.69 -1.22 -13.63
C GLU A 47 -16.67 -2.52 -12.82
N THR A 48 -15.69 -3.39 -13.05
CA THR A 48 -15.49 -4.59 -12.25
C THR A 48 -15.18 -4.23 -10.79
N VAL A 49 -14.28 -3.28 -10.55
CA VAL A 49 -13.95 -2.84 -9.17
C VAL A 49 -15.17 -2.22 -8.49
N LYS A 50 -15.91 -1.32 -9.17
CA LYS A 50 -17.12 -0.70 -8.61
C LYS A 50 -18.17 -1.76 -8.24
N ARG A 51 -18.40 -2.74 -9.11
CA ARG A 51 -19.32 -3.84 -8.83
C ARG A 51 -18.93 -4.57 -7.56
N HIS A 52 -17.65 -4.95 -7.38
CA HIS A 52 -17.21 -5.63 -6.17
C HIS A 52 -17.29 -4.75 -4.92
N VAL A 53 -17.09 -3.44 -5.02
CA VAL A 53 -17.31 -2.50 -3.91
C VAL A 53 -18.79 -2.51 -3.49
N MET A 54 -19.74 -2.49 -4.43
CA MET A 54 -21.18 -2.53 -4.14
C MET A 54 -21.62 -3.90 -3.61
N GLU A 55 -21.06 -5.00 -4.12
CA GLU A 55 -21.28 -6.34 -3.57
C GLU A 55 -20.79 -6.43 -2.12
N ALA A 56 -19.61 -5.86 -1.83
CA ALA A 56 -19.05 -5.81 -0.48
C ALA A 56 -19.91 -4.98 0.49
N GLU A 57 -20.52 -3.89 0.03
CA GLU A 57 -21.49 -3.11 0.80
C GLU A 57 -22.66 -4.00 1.25
N ALA A 58 -23.26 -4.73 0.31
CA ALA A 58 -24.36 -5.65 0.59
C ALA A 58 -23.98 -6.78 1.57
N LEU A 59 -22.70 -7.15 1.62
CA LEU A 59 -22.13 -8.13 2.55
C LEU A 59 -21.69 -7.53 3.90
N GLY A 60 -21.86 -6.21 4.11
CA GLY A 60 -21.58 -5.53 5.36
C GLY A 60 -20.09 -5.27 5.62
N VAL A 61 -19.30 -5.01 4.56
CA VAL A 61 -17.88 -4.69 4.67
C VAL A 61 -17.61 -3.54 5.64
N LYS A 62 -16.51 -3.63 6.39
CA LYS A 62 -16.11 -2.62 7.39
C LYS A 62 -14.98 -1.72 6.89
N GLU A 63 -14.15 -2.22 6.00
CA GLU A 63 -13.01 -1.49 5.42
C GLU A 63 -12.63 -2.05 4.05
N ILE A 64 -12.13 -1.18 3.17
CA ILE A 64 -11.71 -1.53 1.82
C ILE A 64 -10.24 -1.12 1.62
N TYR A 65 -9.44 -2.06 1.12
CA TYR A 65 -8.02 -1.84 0.84
C TYR A 65 -7.77 -1.87 -0.67
N PHE A 66 -7.12 -0.83 -1.17
CA PHE A 66 -6.62 -0.76 -2.54
C PHE A 66 -5.13 -1.05 -2.56
N THR A 67 -4.75 -2.04 -3.35
CA THR A 67 -3.39 -2.51 -3.53
C THR A 67 -3.21 -2.97 -4.99
N GLY A 68 -2.23 -3.80 -5.23
CA GLY A 68 -1.86 -4.35 -6.53
C GLY A 68 -0.35 -4.35 -6.64
N GLY A 69 0.18 -4.02 -7.82
CA GLY A 69 1.55 -3.57 -7.94
C GLY A 69 1.66 -2.15 -7.37
N GLU A 70 1.19 -1.16 -8.13
CA GLU A 70 1.07 0.23 -7.65
C GLU A 70 -0.31 0.80 -8.02
N PRO A 71 -1.19 1.04 -7.03
CA PRO A 71 -2.56 1.50 -7.29
C PRO A 71 -2.66 2.80 -8.11
N PHE A 72 -1.73 3.74 -7.92
CA PHE A 72 -1.73 5.00 -8.66
C PHE A 72 -1.23 4.89 -10.11
N LEU A 73 -1.03 3.68 -10.62
CA LEU A 73 -0.93 3.41 -12.06
C LEU A 73 -2.30 3.14 -12.69
N HIS A 74 -3.34 2.84 -11.91
CA HIS A 74 -4.69 2.71 -12.41
C HIS A 74 -5.23 4.09 -12.79
N GLN A 75 -5.68 4.25 -14.05
CA GLN A 75 -6.09 5.55 -14.57
C GLN A 75 -7.25 6.19 -13.79
N ASP A 76 -8.17 5.37 -13.29
CA ASP A 76 -9.39 5.79 -12.62
C ASP A 76 -9.31 5.62 -11.09
N ILE A 77 -8.11 5.54 -10.50
CA ILE A 77 -7.95 5.29 -9.06
C ILE A 77 -8.73 6.27 -8.17
N LEU A 78 -8.78 7.55 -8.54
CA LEU A 78 -9.51 8.57 -7.79
C LEU A 78 -11.02 8.33 -7.83
N GLU A 79 -11.56 7.89 -8.96
CA GLU A 79 -12.96 7.52 -9.12
C GLU A 79 -13.30 6.27 -8.29
N LEU A 80 -12.42 5.28 -8.28
CA LEU A 80 -12.57 4.07 -7.47
C LEU A 80 -12.56 4.40 -5.97
N LEU A 81 -11.69 5.31 -5.52
CA LEU A 81 -11.66 5.78 -4.14
C LEU A 81 -12.93 6.57 -3.79
N ALA A 82 -13.41 7.42 -4.69
CA ALA A 82 -14.68 8.12 -4.49
C ALA A 82 -15.87 7.15 -4.36
N CYS A 83 -15.86 6.05 -5.11
CA CYS A 83 -16.86 4.99 -5.00
C CYS A 83 -16.76 4.27 -3.64
N SER A 84 -15.58 3.82 -3.25
CA SER A 84 -15.38 3.06 -2.01
C SER A 84 -15.65 3.88 -0.75
N LEU A 85 -15.30 5.16 -0.76
CA LEU A 85 -15.53 6.09 0.35
C LEU A 85 -17.00 6.41 0.60
N ARG A 86 -17.92 6.04 -0.27
CA ARG A 86 -19.37 6.04 0.02
C ARG A 86 -19.82 4.82 0.80
N VAL A 87 -19.03 3.76 0.78
CA VAL A 87 -19.38 2.45 1.35
C VAL A 87 -18.69 2.23 2.70
N ALA A 88 -17.37 2.46 2.78
CA ALA A 88 -16.58 2.17 3.97
C ALA A 88 -15.27 2.97 4.02
N PRO A 89 -14.60 3.04 5.19
CA PRO A 89 -13.23 3.52 5.30
C PRO A 89 -12.33 2.82 4.28
N SER A 90 -11.51 3.59 3.58
CA SER A 90 -10.68 3.08 2.50
C SER A 90 -9.20 3.36 2.75
N THR A 91 -8.38 2.35 2.53
CA THR A 91 -6.92 2.42 2.67
C THR A 91 -6.25 2.15 1.33
N VAL A 92 -5.26 2.94 0.95
CA VAL A 92 -4.42 2.70 -0.23
C VAL A 92 -3.01 2.36 0.19
N LEU A 93 -2.50 1.22 -0.26
CA LEU A 93 -1.10 0.83 -0.09
C LEU A 93 -0.33 1.23 -1.34
N THR A 94 0.62 2.15 -1.21
CA THR A 94 1.34 2.73 -2.36
C THR A 94 2.83 2.82 -2.10
N ASN A 95 3.63 2.77 -3.16
CA ASN A 95 5.05 3.10 -3.10
C ASN A 95 5.29 4.64 -3.12
N GLY A 96 4.25 5.44 -3.28
CA GLY A 96 4.29 6.90 -3.26
C GLY A 96 4.89 7.56 -4.50
N THR A 97 5.51 6.82 -5.41
CA THR A 97 6.27 7.40 -6.54
C THR A 97 5.40 8.14 -7.55
N ARG A 98 4.10 7.89 -7.55
CA ARG A 98 3.10 8.50 -8.46
C ARG A 98 2.29 9.60 -7.80
N ILE A 99 2.50 9.88 -6.52
CA ILE A 99 1.82 10.97 -5.81
C ILE A 99 2.42 12.32 -6.24
N THR A 100 1.66 13.06 -7.01
CA THR A 100 1.96 14.45 -7.41
C THR A 100 1.19 15.44 -6.53
N GLU A 101 1.47 16.73 -6.67
CA GLU A 101 0.67 17.78 -6.00
C GLU A 101 -0.81 17.66 -6.39
N LYS A 102 -1.09 17.55 -7.70
CA LYS A 102 -2.45 17.37 -8.22
C LYS A 102 -3.14 16.13 -7.62
N THR A 103 -2.41 15.02 -7.51
CA THR A 103 -2.96 13.79 -6.91
C THR A 103 -3.25 14.00 -5.43
N ALA A 104 -2.34 14.65 -4.70
CA ALA A 104 -2.51 14.92 -3.27
C ALA A 104 -3.68 15.91 -3.01
N ASP A 105 -3.87 16.92 -3.87
CA ASP A 105 -5.02 17.83 -3.80
C ASP A 105 -6.34 17.07 -4.00
N ALA A 106 -6.41 16.20 -4.99
CA ALA A 106 -7.60 15.39 -5.26
C ALA A 106 -7.91 14.41 -4.11
N LEU A 107 -6.89 13.77 -3.53
CA LEU A 107 -7.06 12.88 -2.37
C LEU A 107 -7.55 13.63 -1.14
N ALA A 108 -7.05 14.85 -0.90
CA ALA A 108 -7.50 15.69 0.20
C ALA A 108 -8.97 16.13 0.02
N ALA A 109 -9.36 16.49 -1.20
CA ALA A 109 -10.74 16.81 -1.52
C ALA A 109 -11.67 15.61 -1.25
N LEU A 110 -11.31 14.42 -1.77
CA LEU A 110 -12.07 13.19 -1.53
C LEU A 110 -12.23 12.88 -0.03
N ALA A 111 -11.13 13.02 0.74
CA ALA A 111 -11.17 12.79 2.18
C ALA A 111 -12.04 13.82 2.91
N GLY A 112 -12.03 15.08 2.47
CA GLY A 112 -12.81 16.17 3.05
C GLY A 112 -14.31 16.08 2.75
N GLU A 113 -14.68 15.48 1.63
CA GLU A 113 -16.07 15.31 1.20
C GLU A 113 -16.72 14.02 1.73
N SER A 114 -15.93 13.08 2.24
CA SER A 114 -16.40 11.78 2.69
C SER A 114 -16.69 11.73 4.20
N LEU A 115 -17.73 10.96 4.59
CA LEU A 115 -17.97 10.57 5.97
C LEU A 115 -16.98 9.51 6.46
N TYR A 116 -16.40 8.75 5.56
CA TYR A 116 -15.43 7.70 5.87
C TYR A 116 -14.00 8.17 5.66
N SER A 117 -13.10 7.66 6.46
CA SER A 117 -11.68 8.03 6.41
C SER A 117 -10.97 7.43 5.19
N LEU A 118 -10.11 8.24 4.57
CA LEU A 118 -9.13 7.80 3.58
C LEU A 118 -7.75 7.71 4.25
N GLU A 119 -7.16 6.52 4.24
CA GLU A 119 -5.81 6.28 4.75
C GLU A 119 -4.83 5.99 3.61
N LEU A 120 -3.69 6.66 3.59
CA LEU A 120 -2.60 6.44 2.65
C LEU A 120 -1.44 5.77 3.41
N ARG A 121 -1.05 4.57 3.01
CA ARG A 121 0.12 3.85 3.53
C ARG A 121 1.22 3.91 2.50
N VAL A 122 2.24 4.70 2.80
CA VAL A 122 3.38 4.92 1.90
C VAL A 122 4.54 4.06 2.35
N SER A 123 5.05 3.27 1.43
CA SER A 123 6.06 2.26 1.70
C SER A 123 7.48 2.82 1.69
N VAL A 124 8.20 2.68 2.81
CA VAL A 124 9.63 3.03 2.98
C VAL A 124 10.25 2.00 3.90
N ASP A 125 11.33 1.32 3.49
CA ASP A 125 11.90 0.19 4.24
C ASP A 125 13.21 0.52 4.98
N ASP A 126 13.85 1.65 4.68
CA ASP A 126 15.01 2.12 5.42
C ASP A 126 15.00 3.65 5.55
N ILE A 127 15.63 4.17 6.61
CA ILE A 127 15.83 5.60 6.80
C ILE A 127 16.98 6.15 5.95
N ASP A 128 17.90 5.28 5.55
CA ASP A 128 18.98 5.60 4.63
C ASP A 128 18.48 5.49 3.18
N PRO A 129 18.60 6.57 2.36
CA PRO A 129 18.11 6.58 0.98
C PRO A 129 18.71 5.47 0.12
N GLU A 130 20.01 5.19 0.26
CA GLU A 130 20.69 4.19 -0.58
C GLU A 130 20.26 2.78 -0.15
N ALA A 131 20.11 2.52 1.16
CA ALA A 131 19.62 1.25 1.66
C ALA A 131 18.18 0.99 1.21
N ASN A 132 17.29 1.96 1.34
CA ASN A 132 15.93 1.87 0.82
C ASN A 132 15.89 1.61 -0.68
N ASP A 133 16.72 2.32 -1.44
CA ASP A 133 16.75 2.21 -2.91
C ASP A 133 17.33 0.87 -3.39
N ARG A 134 18.23 0.23 -2.63
CA ARG A 134 18.65 -1.16 -2.89
C ARG A 134 17.47 -2.15 -2.77
N ILE A 135 16.53 -1.87 -1.88
CA ILE A 135 15.35 -2.72 -1.66
C ILE A 135 14.27 -2.44 -2.70
N ARG A 136 13.96 -1.15 -2.92
CA ARG A 136 12.78 -0.72 -3.69
C ARG A 136 13.07 -0.28 -5.11
N GLY A 137 14.28 0.17 -5.37
CA GLY A 137 14.70 0.72 -6.66
C GLY A 137 15.12 2.19 -6.56
N LYS A 138 15.98 2.60 -7.48
CA LYS A 138 16.62 3.90 -7.50
C LYS A 138 15.62 5.07 -7.45
N GLY A 139 15.82 5.99 -6.52
CA GLY A 139 15.01 7.19 -6.32
C GLY A 139 13.62 6.92 -5.72
N ALA A 140 13.38 5.72 -5.19
CA ALA A 140 12.13 5.38 -4.53
C ALA A 140 12.00 6.12 -3.19
N PHE A 141 13.08 6.23 -2.42
CA PHE A 141 13.10 6.93 -1.15
C PHE A 141 12.62 8.38 -1.27
N ASP A 142 13.29 9.18 -2.09
CA ASP A 142 12.99 10.61 -2.25
C ASP A 142 11.54 10.84 -2.70
N LYS A 143 11.05 10.00 -3.62
CA LYS A 143 9.67 10.09 -4.11
C LYS A 143 8.66 9.74 -3.01
N ALA A 144 8.93 8.70 -2.21
CA ALA A 144 8.07 8.30 -1.10
C ALA A 144 8.02 9.37 0.00
N ILE A 145 9.18 9.93 0.40
CA ILE A 145 9.24 11.02 1.37
C ILE A 145 8.54 12.27 0.86
N ARG A 146 8.74 12.62 -0.42
CA ARG A 146 8.01 13.72 -1.07
C ARG A 146 6.50 13.48 -1.01
N ALA A 147 6.04 12.26 -1.33
CA ALA A 147 4.62 11.90 -1.26
C ALA A 147 4.05 12.09 0.14
N ILE A 148 4.73 11.60 1.18
CA ILE A 148 4.33 11.78 2.58
C ILE A 148 4.19 13.27 2.93
N ARG A 149 5.18 14.10 2.54
CA ARG A 149 5.13 15.56 2.77
C ARG A 149 3.96 16.22 2.04
N LEU A 150 3.71 15.87 0.78
CA LEU A 150 2.60 16.41 -0.01
C LEU A 150 1.24 16.09 0.61
N LEU A 151 1.06 14.85 1.06
CA LEU A 151 -0.16 14.38 1.72
C LEU A 151 -0.35 15.09 3.07
N HIS A 152 0.73 15.15 3.88
CA HIS A 152 0.69 15.80 5.19
C HIS A 152 0.36 17.29 5.09
N ALA A 153 0.96 18.01 4.14
CA ALA A 153 0.72 19.43 3.91
C ALA A 153 -0.75 19.77 3.56
N ARG A 154 -1.52 18.76 3.14
CA ARG A 154 -2.95 18.87 2.79
C ARG A 154 -3.89 18.33 3.88
N GLY A 155 -3.36 18.11 5.09
CA GLY A 155 -4.13 17.65 6.24
C GLY A 155 -4.41 16.16 6.28
N LEU A 156 -3.95 15.38 5.30
CA LEU A 156 -3.95 13.93 5.35
C LEU A 156 -2.91 13.44 6.37
N LEU A 157 -3.16 12.29 6.98
CA LEU A 157 -2.27 11.70 7.98
C LEU A 157 -1.67 10.38 7.44
N PRO A 158 -0.73 10.46 6.48
CA PRO A 158 -0.17 9.26 5.88
C PRO A 158 0.58 8.42 6.91
N ILE A 159 0.54 7.10 6.74
CA ILE A 159 1.32 6.14 7.51
C ILE A 159 2.54 5.73 6.68
N LEU A 160 3.74 5.92 7.21
CA LEU A 160 4.92 5.24 6.69
C LEU A 160 4.81 3.77 7.05
N THR A 161 4.86 2.90 6.04
CA THR A 161 4.83 1.44 6.25
C THR A 161 6.17 0.85 5.82
N ALA A 162 6.84 0.17 6.75
CA ALA A 162 8.11 -0.50 6.52
C ALA A 162 7.97 -2.01 6.69
N THR A 163 8.74 -2.76 5.90
CA THR A 163 8.93 -4.20 6.09
C THR A 163 10.26 -4.43 6.79
N GLU A 164 10.26 -5.18 7.86
CA GLU A 164 11.46 -5.54 8.61
C GLU A 164 12.25 -6.60 7.83
N ILE A 165 13.14 -6.15 6.92
CA ILE A 165 13.93 -7.04 6.05
C ILE A 165 15.27 -7.39 6.71
N LEU A 166 15.85 -6.47 7.44
CA LEU A 166 17.13 -6.65 8.12
C LEU A 166 16.89 -6.95 9.60
N GLN A 167 17.17 -8.16 10.01
CA GLN A 167 17.28 -8.51 11.43
C GLN A 167 18.46 -7.74 12.03
N GLY A 168 18.19 -6.66 12.74
CA GLY A 168 19.28 -5.83 13.25
C GLY A 168 19.06 -5.20 14.62
N ASP A 169 17.84 -4.94 14.97
CA ASP A 169 17.52 -4.42 16.29
C ASP A 169 17.04 -5.60 17.14
N GLY A 170 17.91 -6.13 18.01
CA GLY A 170 17.64 -7.24 18.92
C GLY A 170 16.29 -7.16 19.68
N PRO A 171 16.06 -7.91 20.76
CA PRO A 171 14.76 -8.10 21.40
C PRO A 171 14.04 -6.81 21.86
N GLU A 172 14.68 -5.67 21.71
CA GLU A 172 14.11 -4.34 22.03
C GLU A 172 13.38 -3.62 20.89
N GLY A 173 13.22 -4.20 19.69
CA GLY A 173 12.33 -3.78 18.56
C GLY A 173 11.89 -2.30 18.36
N ASN A 174 12.17 -1.46 19.32
CA ASN A 174 11.77 -0.06 19.36
C ASN A 174 12.67 0.87 18.50
N GLY A 175 13.87 0.43 18.14
CA GLY A 175 14.84 1.26 17.44
C GLY A 175 14.36 1.67 16.04
N MET A 176 13.91 0.71 15.24
CA MET A 176 13.44 0.96 13.88
C MET A 176 12.20 1.88 13.86
N TYR A 177 11.23 1.62 14.73
CA TYR A 177 10.03 2.45 14.85
C TYR A 177 10.37 3.89 15.19
N GLN A 178 11.25 4.11 16.18
CA GLN A 178 11.65 5.46 16.59
C GLN A 178 12.45 6.17 15.49
N ARG A 179 13.38 5.48 14.82
CA ARG A 179 14.15 6.02 13.70
C ARG A 179 13.25 6.52 12.55
N PHE A 180 12.20 5.78 12.20
CA PHE A 180 11.23 6.24 11.20
C PHE A 180 10.39 7.43 11.69
N ARG A 181 10.04 7.47 12.97
CA ARG A 181 9.35 8.64 13.52
C ARG A 181 10.21 9.89 13.48
N ASP A 182 11.50 9.74 13.82
CA ASP A 182 12.46 10.85 13.79
C ASP A 182 12.71 11.33 12.35
N LEU A 183 12.81 10.41 11.40
CA LEU A 183 12.85 10.73 9.97
C LEU A 183 11.62 11.57 9.56
N LEU A 184 10.41 11.10 9.89
CA LEU A 184 9.19 11.82 9.53
C LEU A 184 9.12 13.20 10.19
N ALA A 185 9.52 13.32 11.46
CA ALA A 185 9.60 14.61 12.16
C ALA A 185 10.61 15.54 11.50
N SER A 186 11.79 15.04 11.10
CA SER A 186 12.84 15.84 10.45
C SER A 186 12.40 16.42 9.09
N VAL A 187 11.46 15.76 8.41
CA VAL A 187 10.90 16.23 7.12
C VAL A 187 9.59 17.01 7.28
N GLY A 188 9.25 17.41 8.51
CA GLY A 188 8.14 18.33 8.82
C GLY A 188 6.79 17.65 9.06
N VAL A 189 6.75 16.32 9.28
CA VAL A 189 5.52 15.62 9.65
C VAL A 189 5.26 15.78 11.14
N THR A 190 4.26 16.56 11.52
CA THR A 190 3.97 16.91 12.92
C THR A 190 3.33 15.79 13.74
N LYS A 191 2.70 14.82 13.09
CA LYS A 191 2.07 13.64 13.71
C LYS A 191 2.58 12.36 13.03
N PRO A 192 3.83 11.94 13.30
CA PRO A 192 4.42 10.77 12.66
C PRO A 192 3.63 9.50 12.96
N ARG A 193 3.19 8.81 11.91
CA ARG A 193 2.52 7.51 11.98
C ARG A 193 3.37 6.49 11.24
N VAL A 194 3.74 5.43 11.93
CA VAL A 194 4.60 4.37 11.40
C VAL A 194 3.95 3.02 11.65
N LYS A 195 4.03 2.13 10.67
CA LYS A 195 3.65 0.73 10.78
C LYS A 195 4.81 -0.13 10.28
N ILE A 196 5.29 -1.03 11.13
CA ILE A 196 6.30 -2.02 10.75
C ILE A 196 5.59 -3.36 10.62
N ILE A 197 5.84 -4.06 9.54
CA ILE A 197 5.31 -5.38 9.26
C ILE A 197 6.46 -6.38 9.14
N PRO A 198 6.29 -7.62 9.59
CA PRO A 198 7.32 -8.64 9.42
C PRO A 198 7.53 -8.95 7.94
N VAL A 199 8.73 -9.38 7.59
CA VAL A 199 9.00 -9.93 6.27
C VAL A 199 8.29 -11.28 6.11
N PHE A 200 7.65 -11.46 4.96
CA PHE A 200 7.07 -12.74 4.58
C PHE A 200 7.98 -13.43 3.55
N PRO A 201 8.42 -14.68 3.79
CA PRO A 201 9.19 -15.46 2.82
C PRO A 201 8.28 -15.97 1.69
N ALA A 202 7.69 -15.03 0.96
CA ALA A 202 6.74 -15.28 -0.12
C ALA A 202 7.04 -14.36 -1.33
N GLY A 203 6.44 -14.63 -2.47
CA GLY A 203 6.63 -13.87 -3.69
C GLY A 203 8.10 -13.88 -4.13
N ARG A 204 8.67 -12.71 -4.40
CA ARG A 204 10.04 -12.62 -4.95
C ARG A 204 11.11 -13.16 -4.00
N LEU A 205 10.96 -12.99 -2.68
CA LEU A 205 11.91 -13.58 -1.71
C LEU A 205 11.89 -15.11 -1.71
N ALA A 206 10.75 -15.74 -2.01
CA ALA A 206 10.66 -17.19 -2.10
C ALA A 206 11.20 -17.75 -3.44
N GLN A 207 11.43 -16.88 -4.42
CA GLN A 207 11.77 -17.25 -5.80
C GLN A 207 13.28 -17.27 -6.07
N GLU A 208 14.16 -17.36 -5.06
CA GLU A 208 15.59 -17.63 -5.33
C GLU A 208 15.74 -18.97 -6.08
N GLY A 209 15.31 -19.00 -7.35
CA GLY A 209 15.40 -20.13 -8.27
C GLY A 209 14.15 -20.50 -9.09
N GLY A 210 13.04 -19.80 -9.01
CA GLY A 210 11.81 -20.14 -9.73
C GLY A 210 11.07 -18.95 -10.33
N GLY A 211 10.38 -19.19 -11.45
CA GLY A 211 9.52 -18.23 -12.14
C GLY A 211 8.33 -17.76 -11.28
N PRO A 212 7.47 -16.87 -11.82
CA PRO A 212 6.28 -16.41 -11.11
C PRO A 212 5.41 -17.61 -10.73
N PRO A 213 4.67 -17.53 -9.59
CA PRO A 213 3.74 -18.60 -9.22
C PRO A 213 2.72 -18.80 -10.35
N ASP A 214 2.42 -20.06 -10.64
CA ASP A 214 1.37 -20.44 -11.58
C ASP A 214 0.04 -19.86 -11.09
N PRO A 215 -0.69 -19.09 -11.91
CA PRO A 215 -1.94 -18.47 -11.49
C PRO A 215 -3.10 -19.47 -11.26
N GLY A 216 -2.91 -20.78 -11.55
CA GLY A 216 -3.90 -21.83 -11.35
C GLY A 216 -5.06 -21.77 -12.34
#